data_e025e0b6794438ee723f073e45de4b72
#
_entry.id   e025e0b6794438ee723f073e45de4b72
#
_cell.length_a   1.000
_cell.length_b   1.000
_cell.length_c   1.000
_cell.angle_alpha   90.00
_cell.angle_beta   90.00
_cell.angle_gamma   90.00
#
_symmetry.space_group_name_H-M   'P 1'
#
loop_
_entity.id
_entity.type
_entity.pdbx_description
1 polymer ?
#
loop_
_entity_poly.entity_id
_entity_poly.type
_entity_poly.pdbx_seq_one_letter_code
_entity_poly.pdbx_strand_id
1 'polypeptide(L)'
;AHDIRVILIKICDRLHNMRTMEYQSPRKQREKSLETMEIYAPLAHRLGMQKLKWELEDLSLRYLDPVGYKEIEEEMSARSAAHEEFLASIQLRIQQRMEQEGIRCKVYGRVKHTYSIYRKMFAQNKTLDEIFDLYAFRVIVDDIPECYNVLGCIHDMFKPVLGRFKDYIGTPKPNMYQSLHTTVIGREGIPFEVQIRTWEMHQTAEYGIAAHWKYKQGMANKKLGSEVDFEWVRKLLESQQDTDAEEFVRTLKVDMFSDEVFVFTPNGDVKSLPAGATPIDF
;
A
#
# COMPACT_ATOMS: atom_id res chain seq x y z
N ALA A 1 7.41 -10.75 20.92
CA ALA A 1 8.36 -9.70 21.30
C ALA A 1 7.62 -8.62 22.08
N HIS A 2 8.09 -8.28 23.27
CA HIS A 2 7.45 -7.22 24.09
C HIS A 2 7.79 -5.79 23.60
N ASP A 3 8.65 -5.66 22.60
CA ASP A 3 9.09 -4.37 22.06
C ASP A 3 9.01 -4.37 20.54
N ILE A 4 8.21 -3.44 20.00
CA ILE A 4 8.00 -3.25 18.55
C ILE A 4 9.30 -2.99 17.80
N ARG A 5 10.30 -2.37 18.45
CA ARG A 5 11.61 -2.09 17.84
C ARG A 5 12.32 -3.36 17.40
N VAL A 6 12.15 -4.46 18.13
CA VAL A 6 12.70 -5.77 17.75
C VAL A 6 12.09 -6.26 16.45
N ILE A 7 10.78 -6.06 16.25
CA ILE A 7 10.09 -6.45 15.01
C ILE A 7 10.61 -5.63 13.84
N LEU A 8 10.78 -4.30 14.03
CA LEU A 8 11.31 -3.43 12.98
C LEU A 8 12.73 -3.80 12.57
N ILE A 9 13.60 -4.07 13.55
CA ILE A 9 14.97 -4.54 13.27
C ILE A 9 14.93 -5.86 12.50
N LYS A 10 14.07 -6.79 12.89
CA LYS A 10 13.93 -8.09 12.21
C LYS A 10 13.42 -7.97 10.77
N ILE A 11 12.50 -7.03 10.50
CA ILE A 11 12.04 -6.76 9.12
C ILE A 11 13.18 -6.17 8.28
N CYS A 12 13.95 -5.23 8.84
CA CYS A 12 15.10 -4.63 8.14
C CYS A 12 16.23 -5.67 7.88
N ASP A 13 16.52 -6.51 8.87
CA ASP A 13 17.47 -7.62 8.73
C ASP A 13 17.00 -8.60 7.63
N ARG A 14 15.72 -8.96 7.64
CA ARG A 14 15.16 -9.81 6.58
C ARG A 14 15.27 -9.18 5.21
N LEU A 15 14.99 -7.88 5.07
CA LEU A 15 15.15 -7.17 3.81
C LEU A 15 16.59 -7.20 3.32
N HIS A 16 17.56 -6.95 4.21
CA HIS A 16 18.98 -7.05 3.87
C HIS A 16 19.34 -8.46 3.37
N ASN A 17 18.89 -9.49 4.07
CA ASN A 17 19.12 -10.89 3.69
C ASN A 17 18.47 -11.23 2.34
N MET A 18 17.27 -10.70 2.06
CA MET A 18 16.60 -10.92 0.77
C MET A 18 17.32 -10.24 -0.40
N ARG A 19 17.94 -9.06 -0.18
CA ARG A 19 18.75 -8.36 -1.18
C ARG A 19 20.02 -9.09 -1.57
N THR A 20 20.52 -9.97 -0.70
CA THR A 20 21.75 -10.76 -0.90
C THR A 20 21.46 -12.26 -1.03
N MET A 21 20.23 -12.64 -1.31
CA MET A 21 19.78 -14.04 -1.34
C MET A 21 20.41 -14.84 -2.47
N GLU A 22 20.93 -14.21 -3.50
CA GLU A 22 21.64 -14.84 -4.62
C GLU A 22 22.86 -15.67 -4.18
N TYR A 23 23.49 -15.31 -3.06
CA TYR A 23 24.64 -16.05 -2.50
C TYR A 23 24.25 -17.28 -1.66
N GLN A 24 22.97 -17.57 -1.53
CA GLN A 24 22.47 -18.73 -0.79
C GLN A 24 22.18 -19.90 -1.73
N SER A 25 22.15 -21.13 -1.17
CA SER A 25 21.76 -22.31 -1.93
C SER A 25 20.28 -22.23 -2.38
N PRO A 26 19.90 -22.86 -3.52
CA PRO A 26 18.53 -22.83 -4.04
C PRO A 26 17.47 -23.26 -3.01
N ARG A 27 17.80 -24.24 -2.17
CA ARG A 27 16.92 -24.67 -1.06
C ARG A 27 16.66 -23.52 -0.08
N LYS A 28 17.72 -22.83 0.37
CA LYS A 28 17.61 -21.70 1.30
C LYS A 28 16.92 -20.50 0.66
N GLN A 29 17.18 -20.24 -0.63
CA GLN A 29 16.50 -19.18 -1.36
C GLN A 29 14.99 -19.39 -1.32
N ARG A 30 14.51 -20.60 -1.64
CA ARG A 30 13.08 -20.91 -1.61
C ARG A 30 12.50 -20.87 -0.19
N GLU A 31 13.17 -21.49 0.80
CA GLU A 31 12.73 -21.53 2.20
C GLU A 31 12.58 -20.11 2.78
N LYS A 32 13.60 -19.26 2.61
CA LYS A 32 13.61 -17.91 3.16
C LYS A 32 12.66 -16.97 2.43
N SER A 33 12.45 -17.17 1.14
CA SER A 33 11.45 -16.42 0.37
C SER A 33 10.03 -16.77 0.80
N LEU A 34 9.74 -18.05 1.05
CA LEU A 34 8.44 -18.47 1.55
C LEU A 34 8.16 -17.89 2.94
N GLU A 35 9.12 -18.02 3.88
CA GLU A 35 9.04 -17.41 5.21
C GLU A 35 8.82 -15.88 5.12
N THR A 36 9.46 -15.22 4.17
CA THR A 36 9.32 -13.78 3.96
C THR A 36 7.90 -13.43 3.51
N MET A 37 7.35 -14.17 2.56
CA MET A 37 5.99 -13.95 2.06
C MET A 37 4.92 -14.27 3.10
N GLU A 38 5.15 -15.28 3.93
CA GLU A 38 4.15 -15.73 4.90
C GLU A 38 4.15 -14.94 6.21
N ILE A 39 5.30 -14.35 6.59
CA ILE A 39 5.46 -13.70 7.89
C ILE A 39 5.87 -12.23 7.76
N TYR A 40 7.01 -11.95 7.08
CA TYR A 40 7.61 -10.61 7.13
C TYR A 40 6.88 -9.58 6.26
N ALA A 41 6.41 -9.96 5.09
CA ALA A 41 5.62 -9.07 4.24
C ALA A 41 4.26 -8.71 4.87
N PRO A 42 3.50 -9.68 5.45
CA PRO A 42 2.31 -9.39 6.25
C PRO A 42 2.59 -8.51 7.47
N LEU A 43 3.67 -8.75 8.21
CA LEU A 43 4.05 -7.89 9.35
C LEU A 43 4.35 -6.46 8.89
N ALA A 44 5.11 -6.29 7.82
CA ALA A 44 5.39 -4.98 7.26
C ALA A 44 4.09 -4.27 6.81
N HIS A 45 3.13 -5.01 6.25
CA HIS A 45 1.82 -4.49 5.88
C HIS A 45 1.03 -3.99 7.09
N ARG A 46 0.93 -4.79 8.15
CA ARG A 46 0.24 -4.42 9.40
C ARG A 46 0.87 -3.21 10.07
N LEU A 47 2.18 -3.07 9.99
CA LEU A 47 2.90 -1.91 10.53
C LEU A 47 2.86 -0.69 9.59
N GLY A 48 2.12 -0.74 8.49
CA GLY A 48 2.00 0.35 7.52
C GLY A 48 3.24 0.58 6.66
N MET A 49 4.28 -0.26 6.77
CA MET A 49 5.58 -0.11 6.09
C MET A 49 5.50 -0.58 4.64
N GLN A 50 4.68 0.10 3.82
CA GLN A 50 4.36 -0.36 2.46
C GLN A 50 5.58 -0.49 1.56
N LYS A 51 6.55 0.42 1.67
CA LYS A 51 7.78 0.37 0.87
C LYS A 51 8.57 -0.92 1.11
N LEU A 52 8.73 -1.31 2.39
CA LEU A 52 9.42 -2.55 2.74
C LEU A 52 8.62 -3.79 2.32
N LYS A 53 7.30 -3.75 2.53
CA LYS A 53 6.42 -4.83 2.10
C LYS A 53 6.62 -5.15 0.62
N TRP A 54 6.51 -4.15 -0.24
CA TRP A 54 6.61 -4.34 -1.68
C TRP A 54 7.96 -4.89 -2.11
N GLU A 55 9.04 -4.37 -1.55
CA GLU A 55 10.39 -4.86 -1.86
C GLU A 55 10.59 -6.30 -1.39
N LEU A 56 10.09 -6.65 -0.20
CA LEU A 56 10.12 -8.03 0.30
C LEU A 56 9.34 -8.99 -0.61
N GLU A 57 8.16 -8.56 -1.08
CA GLU A 57 7.32 -9.35 -2.00
C GLU A 57 8.01 -9.56 -3.36
N ASP A 58 8.54 -8.50 -3.98
CA ASP A 58 9.20 -8.58 -5.28
C ASP A 58 10.48 -9.43 -5.22
N LEU A 59 11.30 -9.24 -4.18
CA LEU A 59 12.51 -10.05 -3.97
C LEU A 59 12.20 -11.53 -3.73
N SER A 60 11.11 -11.83 -3.01
CA SER A 60 10.71 -13.20 -2.73
C SER A 60 10.16 -13.91 -3.97
N LEU A 61 9.40 -13.20 -4.82
CA LEU A 61 8.82 -13.75 -6.04
C LEU A 61 9.89 -14.30 -6.98
N ARG A 62 11.05 -13.64 -7.08
CA ARG A 62 12.20 -14.08 -7.90
C ARG A 62 12.64 -15.52 -7.64
N TYR A 63 12.47 -16.00 -6.40
CA TYR A 63 12.91 -17.34 -5.98
C TYR A 63 11.75 -18.31 -5.80
N LEU A 64 10.52 -17.82 -5.62
CA LEU A 64 9.33 -18.67 -5.47
C LEU A 64 8.77 -19.09 -6.82
N ASP A 65 8.67 -18.15 -7.76
CA ASP A 65 8.27 -18.38 -9.14
C ASP A 65 9.13 -17.54 -10.10
N PRO A 66 10.36 -18.01 -10.40
CA PRO A 66 11.26 -17.30 -11.28
C PRO A 66 10.75 -17.19 -12.72
N VAL A 67 9.89 -18.12 -13.15
CA VAL A 67 9.31 -18.10 -14.50
C VAL A 67 8.29 -16.99 -14.61
N GLY A 68 7.30 -16.97 -13.72
CA GLY A 68 6.27 -15.91 -13.71
C GLY A 68 6.87 -14.53 -13.42
N TYR A 69 7.89 -14.44 -12.57
CA TYR A 69 8.62 -13.19 -12.35
C TYR A 69 9.24 -12.67 -13.65
N LYS A 70 9.99 -13.54 -14.36
CA LYS A 70 10.69 -13.20 -15.58
C LYS A 70 9.73 -12.82 -16.72
N GLU A 71 8.63 -13.53 -16.88
CA GLU A 71 7.58 -13.23 -17.85
C GLU A 71 7.04 -11.80 -17.68
N ILE A 72 6.71 -11.40 -16.45
CA ILE A 72 6.24 -10.04 -16.16
C ILE A 72 7.34 -9.01 -16.41
N GLU A 73 8.58 -9.25 -15.98
CA GLU A 73 9.70 -8.32 -16.19
C GLU A 73 9.99 -8.12 -17.70
N GLU A 74 9.94 -9.19 -18.50
CA GLU A 74 10.12 -9.10 -19.95
C GLU A 74 8.98 -8.31 -20.61
N GLU A 75 7.74 -8.57 -20.24
CA GLU A 75 6.58 -7.86 -20.78
C GLU A 75 6.56 -6.38 -20.38
N MET A 76 6.91 -6.07 -19.12
CA MET A 76 7.03 -4.70 -18.64
C MET A 76 8.20 -3.96 -19.29
N SER A 77 9.33 -4.63 -19.49
CA SER A 77 10.52 -4.07 -20.15
C SER A 77 10.26 -3.78 -21.62
N ALA A 78 9.58 -4.66 -22.33
CA ALA A 78 9.21 -4.46 -23.73
C ALA A 78 8.32 -3.21 -23.96
N ARG A 79 7.58 -2.78 -22.93
CA ARG A 79 6.70 -1.61 -22.99
C ARG A 79 7.26 -0.39 -22.24
N SER A 80 8.50 -0.43 -21.74
CA SER A 80 9.02 0.61 -20.82
C SER A 80 9.00 2.02 -21.40
N ALA A 81 9.40 2.20 -22.65
CA ALA A 81 9.40 3.52 -23.30
C ALA A 81 7.98 4.12 -23.42
N ALA A 82 6.99 3.31 -23.81
CA ALA A 82 5.59 3.75 -23.87
C ALA A 82 5.02 4.04 -22.47
N HIS A 83 5.43 3.25 -21.45
CA HIS A 83 5.07 3.49 -20.07
C HIS A 83 5.63 4.81 -19.53
N GLU A 84 6.89 5.11 -19.81
CA GLU A 84 7.54 6.34 -19.38
C GLU A 84 6.92 7.57 -20.05
N GLU A 85 6.66 7.51 -21.37
CA GLU A 85 6.00 8.58 -22.10
C GLU A 85 4.58 8.85 -21.56
N PHE A 86 3.78 7.79 -21.33
CA PHE A 86 2.45 7.90 -20.75
C PHE A 86 2.50 8.53 -19.35
N LEU A 87 3.38 8.04 -18.46
CA LEU A 87 3.52 8.58 -17.11
C LEU A 87 3.92 10.06 -17.14
N ALA A 88 4.88 10.45 -17.97
CA ALA A 88 5.34 11.82 -18.09
C ALA A 88 4.23 12.74 -18.62
N SER A 89 3.48 12.30 -19.63
CA SER A 89 2.36 13.05 -20.23
C SER A 89 1.26 13.33 -19.20
N ILE A 90 0.78 12.30 -18.49
CA ILE A 90 -0.29 12.45 -17.50
C ILE A 90 0.19 13.27 -16.30
N GLN A 91 1.42 13.03 -15.82
CA GLN A 91 2.01 13.80 -14.73
C GLN A 91 2.06 15.30 -15.06
N LEU A 92 2.53 15.65 -16.24
CA LEU A 92 2.59 17.04 -16.69
C LEU A 92 1.20 17.68 -16.77
N ARG A 93 0.20 16.97 -17.32
CA ARG A 93 -1.18 17.47 -17.42
C ARG A 93 -1.79 17.73 -16.03
N ILE A 94 -1.59 16.81 -15.08
CA ILE A 94 -2.06 17.01 -13.71
C ILE A 94 -1.36 18.21 -13.07
N GLN A 95 -0.03 18.29 -13.21
CA GLN A 95 0.75 19.40 -12.66
C GLN A 95 0.28 20.76 -13.18
N GLN A 96 0.12 20.90 -14.50
CA GLN A 96 -0.35 22.14 -15.14
C GLN A 96 -1.75 22.54 -14.65
N ARG A 97 -2.66 21.56 -14.50
CA ARG A 97 -4.01 21.86 -13.99
C ARG A 97 -3.97 22.35 -12.53
N MET A 98 -3.17 21.73 -11.68
CA MET A 98 -3.02 22.16 -10.29
C MET A 98 -2.43 23.57 -10.20
N GLU A 99 -1.46 23.91 -11.04
CA GLU A 99 -0.89 25.26 -11.13
C GLU A 99 -1.94 26.29 -11.56
N GLN A 100 -2.81 25.98 -12.53
CA GLN A 100 -3.90 26.85 -12.97
C GLN A 100 -4.93 27.11 -11.86
N GLU A 101 -5.19 26.12 -11.01
CA GLU A 101 -6.11 26.24 -9.86
C GLU A 101 -5.43 26.85 -8.61
N GLY A 102 -4.12 27.15 -8.70
CA GLY A 102 -3.36 27.70 -7.57
C GLY A 102 -3.09 26.69 -6.44
N ILE A 103 -3.24 25.38 -6.73
CA ILE A 103 -3.01 24.30 -5.76
C ILE A 103 -1.55 23.90 -5.77
N ARG A 104 -0.87 24.07 -4.63
CA ARG A 104 0.50 23.59 -4.46
C ARG A 104 0.51 22.08 -4.22
N CYS A 105 1.08 21.34 -5.16
CA CYS A 105 1.16 19.90 -5.02
C CYS A 105 2.46 19.34 -5.60
N LYS A 106 2.72 18.08 -5.29
CA LYS A 106 3.76 17.27 -5.93
C LYS A 106 3.13 16.03 -6.55
N VAL A 107 3.41 15.83 -7.84
CA VAL A 107 2.85 14.72 -8.60
C VAL A 107 3.93 13.71 -8.91
N TYR A 108 3.68 12.42 -8.62
CA TYR A 108 4.56 11.30 -8.94
C TYR A 108 3.79 10.25 -9.72
N GLY A 109 4.28 9.89 -10.90
CA GLY A 109 3.82 8.73 -11.63
C GLY A 109 4.67 7.49 -11.30
N ARG A 110 4.05 6.32 -11.28
CA ARG A 110 4.74 5.04 -11.16
C ARG A 110 3.99 3.90 -11.82
N VAL A 111 4.71 2.91 -12.24
CA VAL A 111 4.15 1.59 -12.56
C VAL A 111 4.03 0.76 -11.29
N LYS A 112 3.08 -0.16 -11.27
CA LYS A 112 2.82 -1.06 -10.14
C LYS A 112 3.96 -2.08 -9.98
N HIS A 113 4.18 -2.56 -8.73
CA HIS A 113 5.20 -3.57 -8.42
C HIS A 113 4.93 -4.90 -9.09
N THR A 114 5.99 -5.62 -9.41
CA THR A 114 5.97 -6.91 -10.09
C THR A 114 5.10 -7.93 -9.37
N TYR A 115 5.24 -8.10 -8.05
CA TYR A 115 4.37 -9.02 -7.30
C TYR A 115 2.89 -8.62 -7.31
N SER A 116 2.57 -7.33 -7.28
CA SER A 116 1.18 -6.86 -7.37
C SER A 116 0.55 -7.15 -8.73
N ILE A 117 1.34 -7.10 -9.80
CA ILE A 117 0.94 -7.49 -11.15
C ILE A 117 0.77 -9.01 -11.21
N TYR A 118 1.78 -9.77 -10.78
CA TYR A 118 1.77 -11.22 -10.68
C TYR A 118 0.51 -11.75 -10.02
N ARG A 119 0.17 -11.23 -8.85
CA ARG A 119 -1.02 -11.65 -8.11
C ARG A 119 -2.31 -11.42 -8.90
N LYS A 120 -2.43 -10.34 -9.67
CA LYS A 120 -3.61 -10.07 -10.50
C LYS A 120 -3.68 -10.96 -11.73
N MET A 121 -2.56 -11.22 -12.36
CA MET A 121 -2.47 -12.10 -13.52
C MET A 121 -2.78 -13.55 -13.12
N PHE A 122 -2.10 -14.08 -12.12
CA PHE A 122 -2.18 -15.50 -11.78
C PHE A 122 -3.32 -15.85 -10.80
N ALA A 123 -3.63 -14.98 -9.80
CA ALA A 123 -4.70 -15.26 -8.85
C ALA A 123 -6.09 -14.81 -9.35
N GLN A 124 -6.17 -13.80 -10.23
CA GLN A 124 -7.42 -13.28 -10.78
C GLN A 124 -7.59 -13.61 -12.27
N ASN A 125 -6.66 -14.36 -12.86
CA ASN A 125 -6.63 -14.75 -14.28
C ASN A 125 -6.82 -13.56 -15.25
N LYS A 126 -6.07 -12.46 -15.01
CA LYS A 126 -6.11 -11.24 -15.81
C LYS A 126 -4.87 -11.13 -16.68
N THR A 127 -5.06 -10.58 -17.87
CA THR A 127 -3.95 -10.11 -18.71
C THR A 127 -3.42 -8.77 -18.18
N LEU A 128 -2.23 -8.37 -18.60
CA LEU A 128 -1.65 -7.08 -18.21
C LEU A 128 -2.56 -5.90 -18.60
N ASP A 129 -3.21 -5.98 -19.78
CA ASP A 129 -4.10 -4.93 -20.31
C ASP A 129 -5.43 -4.82 -19.53
N GLU A 130 -5.82 -5.86 -18.78
CA GLU A 130 -7.00 -5.85 -17.90
C GLU A 130 -6.72 -5.33 -16.49
N ILE A 131 -5.47 -4.94 -16.21
CA ILE A 131 -5.08 -4.36 -14.92
C ILE A 131 -5.30 -2.84 -14.95
N PHE A 132 -6.48 -2.38 -14.53
CA PHE A 132 -6.87 -0.96 -14.52
C PHE A 132 -6.01 -0.03 -13.66
N ASP A 133 -5.19 -0.56 -12.77
CA ASP A 133 -4.31 0.17 -11.86
C ASP A 133 -2.83 -0.17 -12.08
N LEU A 134 -2.47 -0.53 -13.31
CA LEU A 134 -1.07 -0.73 -13.72
C LEU A 134 -0.27 0.57 -13.51
N TYR A 135 -0.87 1.70 -13.88
CA TYR A 135 -0.30 3.03 -13.67
C TYR A 135 -0.96 3.68 -12.45
N ALA A 136 -0.16 4.27 -11.60
CA ALA A 136 -0.64 5.01 -10.44
C ALA A 136 0.06 6.36 -10.35
N PHE A 137 -0.74 7.41 -10.10
CA PHE A 137 -0.25 8.75 -9.83
C PHE A 137 -0.53 9.10 -8.38
N ARG A 138 0.44 9.73 -7.74
CA ARG A 138 0.28 10.29 -6.40
C ARG A 138 0.31 11.79 -6.49
N VAL A 139 -0.73 12.43 -5.98
CA VAL A 139 -0.81 13.87 -5.83
C VAL A 139 -0.73 14.17 -4.34
N ILE A 140 0.31 14.88 -3.93
CA ILE A 140 0.57 15.19 -2.52
C ILE A 140 0.37 16.67 -2.34
N VAL A 141 -0.50 17.04 -1.41
CA VAL A 141 -0.90 18.41 -1.08
C VAL A 141 -0.63 18.74 0.39
N ASP A 142 -0.88 19.98 0.78
CA ASP A 142 -0.55 20.44 2.13
C ASP A 142 -1.63 20.07 3.16
N ASP A 143 -2.92 20.07 2.79
CA ASP A 143 -4.03 19.82 3.71
C ASP A 143 -5.15 18.95 3.13
N ILE A 144 -6.09 18.55 4.00
CA ILE A 144 -7.22 17.69 3.63
C ILE A 144 -8.22 18.37 2.68
N PRO A 145 -8.65 19.62 2.88
CA PRO A 145 -9.50 20.32 1.92
C PRO A 145 -8.92 20.32 0.51
N GLU A 146 -7.62 20.55 0.36
CA GLU A 146 -6.96 20.48 -0.95
C GLU A 146 -7.01 19.08 -1.56
N CYS A 147 -7.01 18.01 -0.77
CA CYS A 147 -7.19 16.65 -1.30
C CYS A 147 -8.52 16.50 -2.06
N TYR A 148 -9.61 17.03 -1.52
CA TYR A 148 -10.92 16.96 -2.17
C TYR A 148 -11.04 17.93 -3.36
N ASN A 149 -10.39 19.09 -3.31
CA ASN A 149 -10.31 20.01 -4.44
C ASN A 149 -9.56 19.35 -5.62
N VAL A 150 -8.43 18.70 -5.36
CA VAL A 150 -7.69 17.93 -6.37
C VAL A 150 -8.55 16.81 -6.95
N LEU A 151 -9.34 16.09 -6.13
CA LEU A 151 -10.25 15.06 -6.63
C LEU A 151 -11.24 15.64 -7.64
N GLY A 152 -11.82 16.80 -7.34
CA GLY A 152 -12.71 17.51 -8.27
C GLY A 152 -12.03 17.83 -9.59
N CYS A 153 -10.81 18.38 -9.54
CA CYS A 153 -10.03 18.69 -10.74
C CYS A 153 -9.70 17.43 -11.56
N ILE A 154 -9.33 16.33 -10.89
CA ILE A 154 -9.03 15.05 -11.57
C ILE A 154 -10.27 14.50 -12.30
N HIS A 155 -11.45 14.57 -11.67
CA HIS A 155 -12.70 14.11 -12.27
C HIS A 155 -13.21 15.03 -13.39
N ASP A 156 -12.85 16.32 -13.39
CA ASP A 156 -13.08 17.24 -14.49
C ASP A 156 -12.15 16.95 -15.69
N MET A 157 -10.90 16.61 -15.43
CA MET A 157 -9.90 16.30 -16.46
C MET A 157 -10.07 14.93 -17.10
N PHE A 158 -10.50 13.93 -16.34
CA PHE A 158 -10.50 12.51 -16.69
C PHE A 158 -11.82 11.87 -16.26
N LYS A 159 -12.28 10.89 -17.05
CA LYS A 159 -13.55 10.21 -16.75
C LYS A 159 -13.36 9.16 -15.64
N PRO A 160 -14.04 9.30 -14.48
CA PRO A 160 -13.93 8.31 -13.41
C PRO A 160 -14.60 6.98 -13.79
N VAL A 161 -13.98 5.87 -13.36
CA VAL A 161 -14.53 4.53 -13.48
C VAL A 161 -15.46 4.26 -12.30
N LEU A 162 -16.72 3.91 -12.59
CA LEU A 162 -17.73 3.64 -11.58
C LEU A 162 -17.29 2.52 -10.62
N GLY A 163 -17.56 2.71 -9.31
CA GLY A 163 -17.24 1.75 -8.26
C GLY A 163 -15.73 1.64 -7.92
N ARG A 164 -14.90 2.53 -8.49
CA ARG A 164 -13.44 2.54 -8.24
C ARG A 164 -12.96 3.72 -7.40
N PHE A 165 -13.86 4.49 -6.83
CA PHE A 165 -13.53 5.52 -5.85
C PHE A 165 -13.52 4.94 -4.44
N LYS A 166 -12.50 5.31 -3.64
CA LYS A 166 -12.38 4.93 -2.23
C LYS A 166 -11.86 6.11 -1.43
N ASP A 167 -12.58 6.45 -0.37
CA ASP A 167 -12.20 7.51 0.57
C ASP A 167 -11.62 6.90 1.85
N TYR A 168 -10.29 6.77 1.88
CA TYR A 168 -9.56 6.35 3.06
C TYR A 168 -9.10 7.55 3.94
N ILE A 169 -9.49 8.80 3.61
CA ILE A 169 -9.31 9.93 4.51
C ILE A 169 -10.45 9.96 5.52
N GLY A 170 -11.68 9.86 5.03
CA GLY A 170 -12.87 9.80 5.88
C GLY A 170 -12.98 8.48 6.67
N THR A 171 -12.51 7.38 6.08
CA THR A 171 -12.50 6.05 6.73
C THR A 171 -11.11 5.43 6.62
N PRO A 172 -10.19 5.76 7.57
CA PRO A 172 -8.82 5.26 7.56
C PRO A 172 -8.77 3.74 7.71
N LYS A 173 -7.76 3.11 7.07
CA LYS A 173 -7.52 1.68 7.25
C LYS A 173 -6.98 1.36 8.66
N PRO A 174 -7.12 0.11 9.15
CA PRO A 174 -6.61 -0.29 10.47
C PRO A 174 -5.10 -0.04 10.66
N ASN A 175 -4.32 -0.04 9.60
CA ASN A 175 -2.90 0.28 9.61
C ASN A 175 -2.61 1.79 9.45
N MET A 176 -3.59 2.66 9.73
CA MET A 176 -3.54 4.12 9.65
C MET A 176 -3.30 4.68 8.24
N TYR A 177 -3.46 3.88 7.20
CA TYR A 177 -3.36 4.35 5.83
C TYR A 177 -4.51 5.28 5.49
N GLN A 178 -4.19 6.47 4.97
CA GLN A 178 -5.16 7.47 4.50
C GLN A 178 -4.78 7.95 3.10
N SER A 179 -5.76 8.04 2.22
CA SER A 179 -5.63 8.60 0.87
C SER A 179 -7.01 8.59 0.20
N LEU A 180 -7.28 9.51 -0.72
CA LEU A 180 -8.36 9.30 -1.70
C LEU A 180 -7.79 8.47 -2.85
N HIS A 181 -8.56 7.49 -3.31
CA HIS A 181 -8.22 6.68 -4.48
C HIS A 181 -9.32 6.82 -5.52
N THR A 182 -8.97 7.13 -6.72
CA THR A 182 -9.88 7.09 -7.86
C THR A 182 -9.20 6.49 -9.07
N THR A 183 -9.93 5.63 -9.80
CA THR A 183 -9.48 5.12 -11.09
C THR A 183 -10.16 5.94 -12.17
N VAL A 184 -9.40 6.47 -13.10
CA VAL A 184 -9.89 7.32 -14.18
C VAL A 184 -9.35 6.84 -15.53
N ILE A 185 -9.99 7.27 -16.62
CA ILE A 185 -9.57 6.98 -17.99
C ILE A 185 -9.26 8.30 -18.68
N GLY A 186 -8.07 8.39 -19.27
CA GLY A 186 -7.63 9.49 -20.09
C GLY A 186 -8.15 9.42 -21.53
N ARG A 187 -7.76 10.39 -22.35
CA ARG A 187 -8.12 10.43 -23.79
C ARG A 187 -7.55 9.25 -24.57
N GLU A 188 -6.46 8.70 -24.07
CA GLU A 188 -5.74 7.57 -24.65
C GLU A 188 -6.47 6.22 -24.43
N GLY A 189 -7.57 6.22 -23.66
CA GLY A 189 -8.32 5.03 -23.30
C GLY A 189 -7.65 4.16 -22.24
N ILE A 190 -6.47 4.55 -21.75
CA ILE A 190 -5.70 3.80 -20.75
C ILE A 190 -6.20 4.20 -19.36
N PRO A 191 -6.64 3.23 -18.54
CA PRO A 191 -7.03 3.49 -17.16
C PRO A 191 -5.80 3.66 -16.26
N PHE A 192 -5.93 4.54 -15.26
CA PHE A 192 -4.91 4.71 -14.23
C PHE A 192 -5.53 5.11 -12.89
N GLU A 193 -4.84 4.76 -11.80
CA GLU A 193 -5.25 5.14 -10.45
C GLU A 193 -4.60 6.47 -10.04
N VAL A 194 -5.38 7.36 -9.43
CA VAL A 194 -4.87 8.57 -8.77
C VAL A 194 -5.07 8.45 -7.27
N GLN A 195 -3.98 8.56 -6.52
CA GLN A 195 -3.92 8.57 -5.06
C GLN A 195 -3.64 9.99 -4.60
N ILE A 196 -4.57 10.57 -3.83
CA ILE A 196 -4.47 11.95 -3.36
C ILE A 196 -4.37 11.95 -1.85
N ARG A 197 -3.38 12.64 -1.28
CA ARG A 197 -3.11 12.64 0.16
C ARG A 197 -2.23 13.80 0.58
N THR A 198 -2.23 14.12 1.87
CA THR A 198 -1.33 15.12 2.43
C THR A 198 0.09 14.57 2.59
N TRP A 199 1.07 15.46 2.87
CA TRP A 199 2.44 15.05 3.18
C TRP A 199 2.52 14.14 4.41
N GLU A 200 1.73 14.39 5.45
CA GLU A 200 1.67 13.56 6.64
C GLU A 200 1.16 12.15 6.32
N MET A 201 0.04 12.05 5.59
CA MET A 201 -0.51 10.77 5.11
C MET A 201 0.49 10.05 4.20
N HIS A 202 1.26 10.79 3.40
CA HIS A 202 2.29 10.19 2.54
C HIS A 202 3.41 9.55 3.37
N GLN A 203 3.91 10.24 4.39
CA GLN A 203 4.93 9.70 5.28
C GLN A 203 4.41 8.46 6.02
N THR A 204 3.19 8.52 6.56
CA THR A 204 2.54 7.39 7.21
C THR A 204 2.35 6.19 6.26
N ALA A 205 1.94 6.44 5.01
CA ALA A 205 1.76 5.37 4.03
C ALA A 205 3.06 4.72 3.55
N GLU A 206 4.18 5.45 3.51
CA GLU A 206 5.48 4.90 3.06
C GLU A 206 6.22 4.17 4.18
N TYR A 207 6.22 4.74 5.39
CA TYR A 207 7.07 4.31 6.51
C TYR A 207 6.29 3.74 7.69
N GLY A 208 4.95 3.82 7.67
CA GLY A 208 4.10 3.31 8.75
C GLY A 208 4.48 3.84 10.12
N ILE A 209 4.56 2.95 11.09
CA ILE A 209 4.92 3.31 12.47
C ILE A 209 6.26 4.03 12.60
N ALA A 210 7.21 3.78 11.70
CA ALA A 210 8.52 4.44 11.73
C ALA A 210 8.43 5.95 11.43
N ALA A 211 7.42 6.39 10.66
CA ALA A 211 7.19 7.82 10.40
C ALA A 211 6.84 8.58 11.68
N HIS A 212 6.02 7.99 12.57
CA HIS A 212 5.63 8.60 13.84
C HIS A 212 6.82 8.82 14.79
N TRP A 213 7.80 7.94 14.78
CA TRP A 213 9.00 8.13 15.62
C TRP A 213 9.90 9.27 15.15
N LYS A 214 10.05 9.45 13.84
CA LYS A 214 10.85 10.54 13.28
C LYS A 214 10.22 11.90 13.61
N TYR A 215 8.91 12.00 13.55
CA TYR A 215 8.16 13.21 13.87
C TYR A 215 8.30 13.61 15.35
N LYS A 216 8.25 12.63 16.27
CA LYS A 216 8.43 12.87 17.72
C LYS A 216 9.83 13.32 18.09
N GLN A 217 10.89 12.88 17.41
CA GLN A 217 12.26 13.33 17.66
C GLN A 217 12.49 14.80 17.25
N GLY A 218 11.77 15.30 16.24
CA GLY A 218 11.86 16.71 15.82
C GLY A 218 11.08 17.72 16.68
N MET A 219 10.15 17.24 17.53
CA MET A 219 9.28 18.06 18.38
C MET A 219 9.58 17.89 19.90
N ALA A 220 10.83 17.97 20.31
CA ALA A 220 11.25 17.77 21.70
C ALA A 220 10.62 18.73 22.74
N ASN A 221 9.72 19.66 22.36
CA ASN A 221 9.16 20.70 23.21
C ASN A 221 7.63 20.81 23.28
N LYS A 222 6.87 19.86 22.75
CA LYS A 222 5.41 19.85 22.98
C LYS A 222 4.99 18.56 23.68
N LYS A 223 4.50 18.68 24.93
CA LYS A 223 3.72 17.65 25.62
C LYS A 223 2.56 17.26 24.72
N LEU A 224 2.68 16.16 24.01
CA LEU A 224 1.58 15.59 23.24
C LEU A 224 1.00 14.39 23.97
N GLY A 225 -0.33 14.34 24.05
CA GLY A 225 -1.10 13.23 24.55
C GLY A 225 -0.72 11.95 23.78
N SER A 226 -0.05 11.06 24.44
CA SER A 226 0.80 10.07 23.78
C SER A 226 0.37 8.62 23.98
N GLU A 227 -0.76 8.36 24.63
CA GLU A 227 -1.19 6.97 24.90
C GLU A 227 -2.04 6.39 23.76
N VAL A 228 -2.76 7.24 23.01
CA VAL A 228 -3.69 6.79 21.96
C VAL A 228 -2.96 6.28 20.71
N ASP A 229 -1.79 6.84 20.36
CA ASP A 229 -1.06 6.53 19.12
C ASP A 229 -0.46 5.13 19.04
N PHE A 230 -0.37 4.41 20.17
CA PHE A 230 0.17 3.05 20.20
C PHE A 230 -0.84 1.99 20.66
N GLU A 231 -2.09 2.39 20.89
CA GLU A 231 -3.12 1.45 21.34
C GLU A 231 -3.35 0.33 20.32
N TRP A 232 -3.35 0.66 19.03
CA TRP A 232 -3.46 -0.35 17.97
C TRP A 232 -2.21 -1.26 17.89
N VAL A 233 -1.00 -0.71 18.12
CA VAL A 233 0.23 -1.51 18.21
C VAL A 233 0.21 -2.38 19.47
N ARG A 234 -0.26 -1.82 20.58
CA ARG A 234 -0.43 -2.58 21.81
C ARG A 234 -1.47 -3.68 21.62
N LYS A 235 -2.63 -3.39 21.03
CA LYS A 235 -3.63 -4.40 20.65
C LYS A 235 -3.05 -5.46 19.73
N LEU A 236 -2.20 -5.07 18.76
CA LEU A 236 -1.48 -6.01 17.90
C LEU A 236 -0.53 -6.93 18.72
N LEU A 237 0.16 -6.38 19.72
CA LEU A 237 1.06 -7.14 20.57
C LEU A 237 0.30 -7.97 21.63
N GLU A 238 -0.80 -7.46 22.16
CA GLU A 238 -1.67 -8.12 23.13
C GLU A 238 -2.43 -9.29 22.50
N SER A 239 -2.90 -9.15 21.25
CA SER A 239 -3.51 -10.26 20.50
C SER A 239 -2.53 -11.44 20.25
N GLN A 240 -1.22 -11.21 20.42
CA GLN A 240 -0.20 -12.26 20.36
C GLN A 240 -0.03 -13.06 21.67
N GLN A 241 -0.48 -12.53 22.82
CA GLN A 241 -0.24 -13.18 24.10
C GLN A 241 -1.15 -14.40 24.34
N ASP A 242 -2.33 -14.40 23.70
CA ASP A 242 -3.35 -15.44 23.88
C ASP A 242 -3.52 -16.35 22.64
N THR A 243 -2.76 -16.11 21.55
CA THR A 243 -2.95 -16.81 20.27
C THR A 243 -1.74 -17.69 19.98
N ASP A 244 -1.98 -18.95 19.57
CA ASP A 244 -0.93 -19.84 19.07
C ASP A 244 -0.23 -19.25 17.82
N ALA A 245 1.06 -19.55 17.63
CA ALA A 245 1.87 -19.04 16.53
C ALA A 245 1.26 -19.34 15.16
N GLU A 246 0.62 -20.49 14.99
CA GLU A 246 -0.06 -20.87 13.74
C GLU A 246 -1.30 -20.02 13.48
N GLU A 247 -2.11 -19.77 14.50
CA GLU A 247 -3.29 -18.91 14.41
C GLU A 247 -2.91 -17.44 14.14
N PHE A 248 -1.83 -16.96 14.75
CA PHE A 248 -1.27 -15.64 14.47
C PHE A 248 -0.86 -15.49 12.98
N VAL A 249 -0.13 -16.46 12.43
CA VAL A 249 0.25 -16.48 11.00
C VAL A 249 -0.98 -16.54 10.11
N ARG A 250 -2.00 -17.33 10.50
CA ARG A 250 -3.27 -17.41 9.76
C ARG A 250 -4.01 -16.06 9.74
N THR A 251 -4.08 -15.37 10.86
CA THR A 251 -4.69 -14.03 10.97
C THR A 251 -3.93 -13.00 10.13
N LEU A 252 -2.58 -13.06 10.12
CA LEU A 252 -1.75 -12.23 9.26
C LEU A 252 -2.07 -12.42 7.77
N LYS A 253 -2.29 -13.67 7.35
CA LYS A 253 -2.63 -14.00 5.96
C LYS A 253 -4.03 -13.47 5.59
N VAL A 254 -5.01 -13.62 6.46
CA VAL A 254 -6.39 -13.16 6.22
C VAL A 254 -6.43 -11.65 6.02
N ASP A 255 -5.78 -10.87 6.89
CA ASP A 255 -5.76 -9.40 6.77
C ASP A 255 -5.10 -8.89 5.48
N MET A 256 -4.21 -9.68 4.90
CA MET A 256 -3.49 -9.28 3.68
C MET A 256 -4.29 -9.51 2.40
N PHE A 257 -5.22 -10.46 2.42
CA PHE A 257 -5.93 -10.94 1.22
C PHE A 257 -7.42 -10.64 1.21
N SER A 258 -8.00 -10.20 2.34
CA SER A 258 -9.43 -9.90 2.40
C SER A 258 -9.73 -8.52 1.83
N ASP A 259 -10.70 -8.46 0.90
CA ASP A 259 -11.42 -7.22 0.64
C ASP A 259 -12.20 -6.87 1.93
N GLU A 260 -12.18 -5.60 2.33
CA GLU A 260 -12.88 -5.14 3.52
C GLU A 260 -14.31 -4.74 3.18
N VAL A 261 -15.25 -5.08 4.04
CA VAL A 261 -16.63 -4.62 4.01
C VAL A 261 -16.84 -3.66 5.18
N PHE A 262 -17.35 -2.46 4.89
CA PHE A 262 -17.69 -1.50 5.92
C PHE A 262 -19.15 -1.68 6.33
N VAL A 263 -19.36 -1.88 7.63
CA VAL A 263 -20.69 -2.04 8.24
C VAL A 263 -20.93 -0.89 9.20
N PHE A 264 -22.12 -0.33 9.17
CA PHE A 264 -22.50 0.78 10.03
C PHE A 264 -23.29 0.26 11.24
N THR A 265 -22.90 0.71 12.44
CA THR A 265 -23.73 0.52 13.64
C THR A 265 -24.98 1.40 13.56
N PRO A 266 -26.03 1.10 14.34
CA PRO A 266 -27.21 1.98 14.44
C PRO A 266 -26.87 3.41 14.89
N ASN A 267 -25.74 3.60 15.57
CA ASN A 267 -25.26 4.91 16.01
C ASN A 267 -24.44 5.65 14.93
N GLY A 268 -24.23 5.01 13.75
CA GLY A 268 -23.46 5.60 12.66
C GLY A 268 -21.94 5.32 12.71
N ASP A 269 -21.45 4.52 13.67
CA ASP A 269 -20.04 4.14 13.71
C ASP A 269 -19.72 3.15 12.58
N VAL A 270 -18.58 3.34 11.95
CA VAL A 270 -18.11 2.45 10.88
C VAL A 270 -17.21 1.36 11.45
N LYS A 271 -17.55 0.09 11.18
CA LYS A 271 -16.69 -1.06 11.45
C LYS A 271 -16.23 -1.69 10.16
N SER A 272 -14.93 -1.94 10.04
CA SER A 272 -14.35 -2.71 8.95
C SER A 272 -14.34 -4.19 9.32
N LEU A 273 -14.87 -5.02 8.44
CA LEU A 273 -14.87 -6.48 8.56
C LEU A 273 -14.29 -7.09 7.28
N PRO A 274 -13.68 -8.28 7.34
CA PRO A 274 -13.22 -8.97 6.14
C PRO A 274 -14.40 -9.36 5.24
N ALA A 275 -14.20 -9.36 3.93
CA ALA A 275 -15.22 -9.84 2.98
C ALA A 275 -15.59 -11.30 3.29
N GLY A 276 -16.89 -11.57 3.39
CA GLY A 276 -17.42 -12.87 3.82
C GLY A 276 -17.70 -12.97 5.32
N ALA A 277 -17.44 -11.91 6.10
CA ALA A 277 -17.85 -11.83 7.49
C ALA A 277 -19.37 -11.97 7.63
N THR A 278 -19.80 -12.62 8.69
CA THR A 278 -21.21 -12.86 9.02
C THR A 278 -21.69 -11.87 10.08
N PRO A 279 -23.01 -11.75 10.36
CA PRO A 279 -23.51 -10.94 11.46
C PRO A 279 -22.94 -11.33 12.85
N ILE A 280 -22.40 -12.53 13.01
CA ILE A 280 -21.77 -12.98 14.26
C ILE A 280 -20.37 -12.35 14.44
N ASP A 281 -19.72 -12.00 13.33
CA ASP A 281 -18.40 -11.35 13.35
C ASP A 281 -18.49 -9.83 13.60
N PHE A 282 -19.70 -9.25 13.55
CA PHE A 282 -20.01 -7.83 13.83
C PHE A 282 -20.15 -7.52 15.32
#